data_4bdb7247b2c3b4f8f9917dc0c2f93316
#
_entry.id   4bdb7247b2c3b4f8f9917dc0c2f93316
#
_cell.length_a   1.000
_cell.length_b   1.000
_cell.length_c   1.000
_cell.angle_alpha   90.00
_cell.angle_beta   90.00
_cell.angle_gamma   90.00
#
_symmetry.space_group_name_H-M   'P 1'
#
loop_
_entity.id
_entity.type
_entity.pdbx_description
1 polymer ?
#
loop_
_entity_poly.entity_id
_entity_poly.type
_entity_poly.pdbx_seq_one_letter_code
_entity_poly.pdbx_strand_id
1 'polypeptide(L)'
;ERLVGSEMCIRDSFPHGECNGKSCGLGFSDDVSGEMTCALTILKTEGSRLHGGIDIRFPIDKTLAEISGIITSALESKGFKVDELDGMEPHYVDENSEFVQTLLRVYEKVKGEKGKCIAEGGITYVHNTKGGVAFGAEFPEENNNMHGADEHISMETFKINLNMYANAIAELCGE
;
A
#
# COMPACT_ATOMS: atom_id res chain seq x y z
N GLU A 1 4.78 -32.75 18.16
CA GLU A 1 6.20 -32.41 18.10
C GLU A 1 6.57 -31.59 16.82
N ARG A 2 6.00 -31.91 15.67
CA ARG A 2 6.25 -31.15 14.44
C ARG A 2 5.65 -29.74 14.43
N LEU A 3 4.54 -29.54 15.12
CA LEU A 3 3.90 -28.21 15.22
C LEU A 3 4.74 -27.22 16.04
N VAL A 4 5.40 -27.68 17.10
CA VAL A 4 6.25 -26.83 17.95
C VAL A 4 7.46 -26.28 17.17
N GLY A 5 8.11 -27.08 16.33
CA GLY A 5 9.20 -26.64 15.46
C GLY A 5 8.74 -25.62 14.40
N SER A 6 7.60 -25.87 13.77
CA SER A 6 7.03 -24.97 12.75
C SER A 6 6.55 -23.65 13.34
N GLU A 7 5.99 -23.65 14.55
CA GLU A 7 5.57 -22.45 15.26
C GLU A 7 6.76 -21.56 15.66
N MET A 8 7.86 -22.15 16.11
CA MET A 8 9.11 -21.40 16.36
C MET A 8 9.66 -20.77 15.08
N CYS A 9 9.70 -21.51 13.97
CA CYS A 9 10.15 -20.97 12.69
C CYS A 9 9.29 -19.80 12.19
N ILE A 10 7.97 -19.84 12.42
CA ILE A 10 7.08 -18.71 12.09
C ILE A 10 7.39 -17.50 12.97
N ARG A 11 7.52 -17.67 14.27
CA ARG A 11 7.86 -16.59 15.20
C ARG A 11 9.21 -15.94 14.89
N ASP A 12 10.17 -16.74 14.45
CA ASP A 12 11.50 -16.27 14.05
C ASP A 12 11.47 -15.54 12.69
N SER A 13 10.49 -15.87 11.83
CA SER A 13 10.31 -15.20 10.54
C SER A 13 9.47 -13.93 10.65
N PHE A 14 8.47 -13.95 11.52
CA PHE A 14 7.51 -12.86 11.72
C PHE A 14 7.39 -12.58 13.24
N PRO A 15 8.42 -11.97 13.85
CA PRO A 15 8.38 -11.60 15.26
C PRO A 15 7.21 -10.65 15.55
N HIS A 16 6.58 -10.83 16.70
CA HIS A 16 5.49 -9.97 17.12
C HIS A 16 5.93 -8.50 17.19
N GLY A 17 5.23 -7.63 16.47
CA GLY A 17 5.53 -6.20 16.39
C GLY A 17 6.52 -5.81 15.27
N GLU A 18 7.13 -6.78 14.57
CA GLU A 18 7.86 -6.51 13.34
C GLU A 18 6.87 -6.49 12.16
N CYS A 19 6.82 -5.38 11.43
CA CYS A 19 5.94 -5.19 10.29
C CYS A 19 6.67 -4.85 8.99
N ASN A 20 8.01 -4.96 8.95
CA ASN A 20 8.82 -4.62 7.79
C ASN A 20 9.60 -5.81 7.21
N GLY A 21 9.48 -6.99 7.80
CA GLY A 21 10.07 -8.22 7.28
C GLY A 21 11.59 -8.33 7.40
N LYS A 22 12.23 -7.57 8.27
CA LYS A 22 13.69 -7.66 8.50
C LYS A 22 14.15 -9.08 8.81
N SER A 23 13.39 -9.82 9.62
CA SER A 23 13.69 -11.21 9.99
C SER A 23 13.61 -12.19 8.82
N CYS A 24 13.02 -11.77 7.69
CA CYS A 24 13.00 -12.50 6.41
C CYS A 24 13.97 -11.93 5.37
N GLY A 25 14.88 -11.03 5.76
CA GLY A 25 15.84 -10.41 4.84
C GLY A 25 15.26 -9.28 3.99
N LEU A 26 14.08 -8.80 4.35
CA LEU A 26 13.42 -7.62 3.78
C LEU A 26 13.76 -6.38 4.63
N GLY A 27 12.92 -5.38 4.68
CA GLY A 27 13.14 -4.16 5.49
C GLY A 27 13.72 -3.02 4.65
N PHE A 28 13.29 -2.95 3.39
CA PHE A 28 13.68 -1.89 2.46
C PHE A 28 12.88 -0.61 2.72
N SER A 29 13.47 0.51 2.35
CA SER A 29 12.82 1.83 2.35
C SER A 29 13.44 2.72 1.29
N ASP A 30 12.66 3.63 0.75
CA ASP A 30 13.14 4.73 -0.09
C ASP A 30 12.59 6.08 0.37
N ASP A 31 13.13 7.17 -0.17
CA ASP A 31 12.75 8.53 0.21
C ASP A 31 11.38 8.97 -0.33
N VAL A 32 10.82 8.24 -1.30
CA VAL A 32 9.56 8.59 -1.98
C VAL A 32 8.38 7.82 -1.41
N SER A 33 8.50 6.49 -1.36
CA SER A 33 7.42 5.60 -0.91
C SER A 33 7.53 5.16 0.56
N GLY A 34 8.66 5.46 1.20
CA GLY A 34 8.88 5.16 2.61
C GLY A 34 9.26 3.71 2.90
N GLU A 35 9.00 3.27 4.12
CA GLU A 35 9.34 1.93 4.57
C GLU A 35 8.31 0.90 4.08
N MET A 36 8.81 -0.25 3.65
CA MET A 36 7.96 -1.38 3.27
C MET A 36 7.18 -1.94 4.47
N THR A 37 6.09 -2.62 4.16
CA THR A 37 5.38 -3.45 5.13
C THR A 37 5.41 -4.91 4.74
N CYS A 38 5.53 -5.79 5.73
CA CYS A 38 5.50 -7.23 5.56
C CYS A 38 4.86 -7.85 6.80
N ALA A 39 3.69 -8.41 6.66
CA ALA A 39 2.93 -8.94 7.77
C ALA A 39 2.36 -10.33 7.49
N LEU A 40 2.47 -11.23 8.47
CA LEU A 40 1.73 -12.49 8.46
C LEU A 40 0.28 -12.18 8.82
N THR A 41 -0.61 -12.15 7.83
CA THR A 41 -2.02 -11.74 7.97
C THR A 41 -2.95 -12.91 8.21
N ILE A 42 -2.57 -14.10 7.77
CA ILE A 42 -3.36 -15.32 7.92
C ILE A 42 -2.47 -16.42 8.48
N LEU A 43 -2.97 -17.14 9.48
CA LEU A 43 -2.37 -18.36 9.98
C LEU A 43 -3.48 -19.35 10.30
N LYS A 44 -3.49 -20.49 9.61
CA LYS A 44 -4.51 -21.54 9.77
C LYS A 44 -3.85 -22.90 9.88
N THR A 45 -4.46 -23.78 10.67
CA THR A 45 -4.09 -25.19 10.77
C THR A 45 -5.14 -26.07 10.10
N GLU A 46 -4.71 -26.96 9.21
CA GLU A 46 -5.56 -27.97 8.59
C GLU A 46 -4.94 -29.36 8.84
N GLY A 47 -5.51 -30.10 9.77
CA GLY A 47 -4.92 -31.36 10.22
C GLY A 47 -3.53 -31.16 10.82
N SER A 48 -2.51 -31.73 10.17
CA SER A 48 -1.09 -31.56 10.57
C SER A 48 -0.36 -30.51 9.76
N ARG A 49 -1.03 -29.76 8.89
CA ARG A 49 -0.43 -28.72 8.07
C ARG A 49 -0.73 -27.33 8.62
N LEU A 50 0.22 -26.42 8.42
CA LEU A 50 0.09 -25.04 8.78
C LEU A 50 0.13 -24.21 7.48
N HIS A 51 -0.87 -23.37 7.28
CA HIS A 51 -0.99 -22.46 6.15
C HIS A 51 -0.88 -21.02 6.62
N GLY A 52 -0.02 -20.24 5.99
CA GLY A 52 0.16 -18.81 6.26
C GLY A 52 -0.07 -17.97 5.02
N GLY A 53 -0.63 -16.77 5.19
CA GLY A 53 -0.70 -15.73 4.18
C GLY A 53 0.08 -14.51 4.64
N ILE A 54 0.93 -13.98 3.76
CA ILE A 54 1.79 -12.83 4.03
C ILE A 54 1.39 -11.72 3.07
N ASP A 55 1.08 -10.54 3.60
CA ASP A 55 0.89 -9.32 2.80
C ASP A 55 2.17 -8.50 2.82
N ILE A 56 2.65 -8.13 1.63
CA ILE A 56 3.88 -7.36 1.45
C ILE A 56 3.59 -6.13 0.61
N ARG A 57 3.97 -4.94 1.10
CA ARG A 57 3.98 -3.69 0.35
C ARG A 57 5.41 -3.19 0.30
N PHE A 58 5.95 -2.98 -0.88
CA PHE A 58 7.36 -2.70 -1.08
C PHE A 58 7.60 -1.38 -1.82
N PRO A 59 8.78 -0.75 -1.59
CA PRO A 59 9.13 0.54 -2.16
C PRO A 59 9.24 0.52 -3.69
N ILE A 60 9.11 1.70 -4.30
CA ILE A 60 9.14 1.87 -5.76
C ILE A 60 10.51 1.56 -6.39
N ASP A 61 11.57 1.52 -5.61
CA ASP A 61 12.94 1.16 -6.05
C ASP A 61 13.17 -0.36 -6.12
N LYS A 62 12.17 -1.17 -5.76
CA LYS A 62 12.21 -2.64 -5.78
C LYS A 62 11.21 -3.19 -6.80
N THR A 63 11.50 -4.40 -7.28
CA THR A 63 10.63 -5.14 -8.18
C THR A 63 9.94 -6.30 -7.48
N LEU A 64 8.78 -6.70 -8.00
CA LEU A 64 8.07 -7.89 -7.53
C LEU A 64 8.97 -9.14 -7.56
N ALA A 65 9.79 -9.28 -8.60
CA ALA A 65 10.69 -10.43 -8.74
C ALA A 65 11.77 -10.46 -7.64
N GLU A 66 12.36 -9.30 -7.28
CA GLU A 66 13.35 -9.22 -6.20
C GLU A 66 12.73 -9.59 -4.85
N ILE A 67 11.60 -8.98 -4.50
CA ILE A 67 10.91 -9.24 -3.24
C ILE A 67 10.45 -10.69 -3.14
N SER A 68 9.88 -11.22 -4.22
CA SER A 68 9.45 -12.61 -4.31
C SER A 68 10.60 -13.60 -4.13
N GLY A 69 11.75 -13.33 -4.74
CA GLY A 69 12.95 -14.15 -4.59
C GLY A 69 13.46 -14.19 -3.16
N ILE A 70 13.52 -13.03 -2.49
CA ILE A 70 14.00 -12.92 -1.10
C ILE A 70 13.08 -13.68 -0.16
N ILE A 71 11.77 -13.40 -0.19
CA ILE A 71 10.82 -14.03 0.73
C ILE A 71 10.71 -15.54 0.51
N THR A 72 10.70 -15.98 -0.73
CA THR A 72 10.67 -17.41 -1.07
C THR A 72 11.91 -18.11 -0.50
N SER A 73 13.10 -17.59 -0.74
CA SER A 73 14.35 -18.16 -0.23
C SER A 73 14.37 -18.21 1.30
N ALA A 74 13.90 -17.14 1.96
CA ALA A 74 13.84 -17.08 3.42
C ALA A 74 12.89 -18.12 4.01
N LEU A 75 11.72 -18.31 3.41
CA LEU A 75 10.72 -19.28 3.85
C LEU A 75 11.17 -20.72 3.59
N GLU A 76 11.68 -21.00 2.40
CA GLU A 76 12.16 -22.33 2.03
C GLU A 76 13.35 -22.78 2.90
N SER A 77 14.27 -21.86 3.26
CA SER A 77 15.38 -22.14 4.16
C SER A 77 14.92 -22.60 5.56
N LYS A 78 13.70 -22.26 5.94
CA LYS A 78 13.05 -22.64 7.20
C LYS A 78 12.10 -23.83 7.07
N GLY A 79 12.05 -24.45 5.89
CA GLY A 79 11.26 -25.66 5.59
C GLY A 79 9.81 -25.39 5.23
N PHE A 80 9.45 -24.14 4.93
CA PHE A 80 8.14 -23.81 4.35
C PHE A 80 8.16 -24.02 2.84
N LYS A 81 7.01 -24.26 2.26
CA LYS A 81 6.80 -24.29 0.82
C LYS A 81 5.95 -23.09 0.44
N VAL A 82 6.36 -22.33 -0.55
CA VAL A 82 5.55 -21.28 -1.15
C VAL A 82 4.69 -21.92 -2.23
N ASP A 83 3.39 -21.94 -2.02
CA ASP A 83 2.43 -22.56 -2.93
C ASP A 83 1.91 -21.58 -3.97
N GLU A 84 1.73 -20.32 -3.59
CA GLU A 84 1.20 -19.25 -4.44
C GLU A 84 1.93 -17.95 -4.16
N LEU A 85 2.17 -17.20 -5.21
CA LEU A 85 2.77 -15.89 -5.15
C LEU A 85 2.09 -15.01 -6.19
N ASP A 86 1.33 -14.04 -5.73
CA ASP A 86 0.62 -13.06 -6.55
C ASP A 86 1.02 -11.65 -6.14
N GLY A 87 1.06 -10.73 -7.10
CA GLY A 87 1.43 -9.35 -6.82
C GLY A 87 1.52 -8.50 -8.08
N MET A 88 1.78 -7.23 -7.88
CA MET A 88 1.99 -6.24 -8.93
C MET A 88 3.17 -5.34 -8.60
N GLU A 89 3.74 -4.74 -9.64
CA GLU A 89 4.78 -3.73 -9.48
C GLU A 89 4.20 -2.46 -8.82
N PRO A 90 5.03 -1.70 -8.08
CA PRO A 90 4.60 -0.43 -7.50
C PRO A 90 4.13 0.54 -8.58
N HIS A 91 3.11 1.31 -8.27
CA HIS A 91 2.61 2.37 -9.14
C HIS A 91 3.17 3.72 -8.70
N TYR A 92 3.85 4.42 -9.61
CA TYR A 92 4.45 5.72 -9.35
C TYR A 92 4.23 6.69 -10.50
N VAL A 93 3.91 7.93 -10.18
CA VAL A 93 3.84 9.05 -11.12
C VAL A 93 4.66 10.19 -10.55
N ASP A 94 5.55 10.77 -11.37
CA ASP A 94 6.43 11.87 -10.96
C ASP A 94 5.59 13.07 -10.48
N GLU A 95 5.85 13.51 -9.26
CA GLU A 95 5.19 14.67 -8.66
C GLU A 95 5.39 15.95 -9.47
N ASN A 96 6.50 16.07 -10.23
CA ASN A 96 6.81 17.22 -11.07
C ASN A 96 6.14 17.17 -12.45
N SER A 97 5.40 16.11 -12.76
CA SER A 97 4.64 16.04 -14.02
C SER A 97 3.59 17.14 -14.07
N GLU A 98 3.32 17.66 -15.26
CA GLU A 98 2.32 18.72 -15.49
C GLU A 98 0.94 18.30 -14.96
N PHE A 99 0.59 17.02 -15.15
CA PHE A 99 -0.67 16.45 -14.66
C PHE A 99 -0.78 16.56 -13.12
N VAL A 100 0.23 16.08 -12.39
CA VAL A 100 0.23 16.13 -10.92
C VAL A 100 0.27 17.57 -10.42
N GLN A 101 1.08 18.42 -11.03
CA GLN A 101 1.16 19.84 -10.66
C GLN A 101 -0.16 20.58 -10.90
N THR A 102 -0.92 20.21 -11.93
CA THR A 102 -2.27 20.75 -12.15
C THR A 102 -3.22 20.36 -11.04
N LEU A 103 -3.21 19.10 -10.62
CA LEU A 103 -4.04 18.64 -9.50
C LEU A 103 -3.67 19.33 -8.18
N LEU A 104 -2.39 19.54 -7.91
CA LEU A 104 -1.92 20.26 -6.72
C LEU A 104 -2.39 21.72 -6.73
N ARG A 105 -2.33 22.40 -7.88
CA ARG A 105 -2.88 23.78 -8.02
C ARG A 105 -4.39 23.82 -7.77
N VAL A 106 -5.13 22.83 -8.27
CA VAL A 106 -6.56 22.72 -8.02
C VAL A 106 -6.84 22.53 -6.55
N TYR A 107 -6.10 21.64 -5.88
CA TYR A 107 -6.21 21.44 -4.44
C TYR A 107 -5.97 22.76 -3.68
N GLU A 108 -4.87 23.45 -3.95
CA GLU A 108 -4.54 24.72 -3.31
C GLU A 108 -5.62 25.79 -3.52
N LYS A 109 -6.15 25.90 -4.75
CA LYS A 109 -7.24 26.81 -5.09
C LYS A 109 -8.52 26.55 -4.30
N VAL A 110 -8.86 25.28 -4.08
CA VAL A 110 -10.14 24.89 -3.45
C VAL A 110 -10.04 24.81 -1.93
N LYS A 111 -8.93 24.27 -1.40
CA LYS A 111 -8.71 24.13 0.05
C LYS A 111 -8.10 25.39 0.70
N GLY A 112 -7.39 26.20 -0.09
CA GLY A 112 -6.68 27.39 0.42
C GLY A 112 -5.36 27.05 1.12
N GLU A 113 -4.87 25.85 0.99
CA GLU A 113 -3.61 25.38 1.56
C GLU A 113 -2.79 24.61 0.54
N LYS A 114 -1.47 24.57 0.70
CA LYS A 114 -0.57 23.91 -0.23
C LYS A 114 -0.75 22.39 -0.18
N GLY A 115 -1.07 21.80 -1.33
CA GLY A 115 -1.12 20.36 -1.50
C GLY A 115 0.26 19.71 -1.52
N LYS A 116 0.32 18.42 -1.22
CA LYS A 116 1.51 17.59 -1.33
C LYS A 116 1.14 16.20 -1.84
N CYS A 117 2.06 15.58 -2.56
CA CYS A 117 1.95 14.17 -2.91
C CYS A 117 2.23 13.31 -1.68
N ILE A 118 1.51 12.22 -1.56
CA ILE A 118 1.70 11.22 -0.51
C ILE A 118 1.82 9.84 -1.15
N ALA A 119 2.60 8.98 -0.53
CA ALA A 119 2.64 7.57 -0.86
C ALA A 119 1.59 6.83 -0.03
N GLU A 120 0.86 5.94 -0.68
CA GLU A 120 -0.19 5.14 -0.05
C GLU A 120 0.10 3.65 -0.27
N GLY A 121 0.13 2.87 0.79
CA GLY A 121 0.36 1.42 0.73
C GLY A 121 -0.83 0.61 0.18
N GLY A 122 -1.97 1.27 -0.03
CA GLY A 122 -3.18 0.63 -0.56
C GLY A 122 -3.14 0.39 -2.06
N ILE A 123 -3.89 -0.61 -2.53
CA ILE A 123 -4.11 -0.84 -3.96
C ILE A 123 -5.44 -0.20 -4.35
N THR A 124 -5.42 0.61 -5.41
CA THR A 124 -6.61 1.27 -5.96
C THR A 124 -6.70 1.03 -7.47
N TYR A 125 -7.81 1.44 -8.07
CA TYR A 125 -8.02 1.31 -9.52
C TYR A 125 -6.96 2.05 -10.37
N VAL A 126 -6.27 3.05 -9.80
CA VAL A 126 -5.22 3.77 -10.52
C VAL A 126 -4.02 2.91 -10.90
N HIS A 127 -3.77 1.81 -10.17
CA HIS A 127 -2.72 0.85 -10.52
C HIS A 127 -2.90 0.24 -11.92
N ASN A 128 -4.13 0.18 -12.42
CA ASN A 128 -4.45 -0.30 -13.76
C ASN A 128 -4.50 0.83 -14.80
N THR A 129 -4.21 2.08 -14.42
CA THR A 129 -4.27 3.24 -15.29
C THR A 129 -2.89 3.88 -15.40
N LYS A 130 -2.24 3.68 -16.54
CA LYS A 130 -0.90 4.25 -16.79
C LYS A 130 -0.92 5.78 -16.62
N GLY A 131 -0.10 6.28 -15.70
CA GLY A 131 0.02 7.71 -15.41
C GLY A 131 -1.15 8.28 -14.58
N GLY A 132 -2.10 7.44 -14.13
CA GLY A 132 -3.16 7.87 -13.23
C GLY A 132 -2.66 8.08 -11.81
N VAL A 133 -3.33 8.95 -11.05
CA VAL A 133 -3.07 9.16 -9.62
C VAL A 133 -4.39 9.17 -8.85
N ALA A 134 -4.36 8.78 -7.58
CA ALA A 134 -5.47 9.02 -6.67
C ALA A 134 -5.50 10.51 -6.29
N PHE A 135 -6.67 11.12 -6.27
CA PHE A 135 -6.84 12.53 -5.99
C PHE A 135 -8.13 12.78 -5.22
N GLY A 136 -8.05 13.45 -4.08
CA GLY A 136 -9.20 13.81 -3.26
C GLY A 136 -9.74 12.67 -2.40
N ALA A 137 -11.03 12.73 -2.13
CA ALA A 137 -11.87 11.87 -1.31
C ALA A 137 -11.72 12.07 0.20
N GLU A 138 -10.55 11.91 0.78
CA GLU A 138 -10.33 12.05 2.22
C GLU A 138 -9.39 13.20 2.55
N PHE A 139 -9.58 13.78 3.71
CA PHE A 139 -8.63 14.72 4.30
C PHE A 139 -8.11 14.16 5.63
N PRO A 140 -6.83 14.38 5.97
CA PRO A 140 -6.18 13.78 7.13
C PRO A 140 -6.88 14.09 8.48
N GLU A 141 -7.63 15.17 8.55
CA GLU A 141 -8.35 15.62 9.74
C GLU A 141 -9.72 14.96 9.94
N GLU A 142 -10.23 14.22 8.96
CA GLU A 142 -11.51 13.53 9.06
C GLU A 142 -11.36 12.07 9.46
N ASN A 143 -12.15 11.68 10.44
CA ASN A 143 -12.34 10.25 10.74
C ASN A 143 -13.62 9.78 10.06
N ASN A 144 -13.47 9.02 8.99
CA ASN A 144 -14.56 8.49 8.16
C ASN A 144 -14.87 7.01 8.43
N ASN A 145 -14.19 6.39 9.41
CA ASN A 145 -14.27 4.96 9.70
C ASN A 145 -13.98 4.06 8.49
N MET A 146 -13.00 4.43 7.64
CA MET A 146 -12.60 3.65 6.46
C MET A 146 -12.44 2.17 6.80
N HIS A 147 -13.08 1.30 6.01
CA HIS A 147 -13.15 -0.16 6.22
C HIS A 147 -13.85 -0.59 7.52
N GLY A 148 -14.48 0.33 8.24
CA GLY A 148 -15.18 0.05 9.50
C GLY A 148 -16.71 0.09 9.35
N ALA A 149 -17.39 -0.11 10.49
CA ALA A 149 -18.84 0.12 10.56
C ALA A 149 -19.13 1.62 10.44
N ASP A 150 -20.27 1.93 9.78
CA ASP A 150 -20.72 3.31 9.55
C ASP A 150 -19.69 4.19 8.82
N GLU A 151 -18.95 3.61 7.88
CA GLU A 151 -18.07 4.38 6.98
C GLU A 151 -18.88 5.49 6.31
N HIS A 152 -18.35 6.70 6.36
CA HIS A 152 -19.08 7.88 5.94
C HIS A 152 -18.16 8.99 5.42
N ILE A 153 -18.74 9.94 4.71
CA ILE A 153 -18.11 11.20 4.32
C ILE A 153 -19.00 12.36 4.80
N SER A 154 -18.40 13.42 5.31
CA SER A 154 -19.16 14.61 5.69
C SER A 154 -19.74 15.31 4.46
N MET A 155 -20.88 15.97 4.60
CA MET A 155 -21.48 16.78 3.51
C MET A 155 -20.58 17.95 3.11
N GLU A 156 -19.73 18.41 3.99
CA GLU A 156 -18.75 19.46 3.72
C GLU A 156 -17.64 18.93 2.82
N THR A 157 -17.00 17.83 3.22
CA THR A 157 -15.97 17.14 2.42
C THR A 157 -16.51 16.72 1.06
N PHE A 158 -17.73 16.19 1.01
CA PHE A 158 -18.36 15.83 -0.27
C PHE A 158 -18.48 17.04 -1.22
N LYS A 159 -18.89 18.21 -0.71
CA LYS A 159 -18.97 19.44 -1.53
C LYS A 159 -17.60 19.96 -1.95
N ILE A 160 -16.59 19.87 -1.09
CA ILE A 160 -15.21 20.22 -1.43
C ILE A 160 -14.71 19.32 -2.55
N ASN A 161 -14.92 18.02 -2.45
CA ASN A 161 -14.53 17.06 -3.49
C ASN A 161 -15.22 17.34 -4.83
N LEU A 162 -16.52 17.62 -4.83
CA LEU A 162 -17.25 18.00 -6.06
C LEU A 162 -16.61 19.24 -6.72
N ASN A 163 -16.26 20.24 -5.92
CA ASN A 163 -15.62 21.44 -6.42
C ASN A 163 -14.20 21.16 -6.93
N MET A 164 -13.41 20.34 -6.23
CA MET A 164 -12.09 19.92 -6.69
C MET A 164 -12.15 19.17 -8.02
N TYR A 165 -13.02 18.17 -8.15
CA TYR A 165 -13.14 17.40 -9.38
C TYR A 165 -13.63 18.26 -10.55
N ALA A 166 -14.60 19.15 -10.32
CA ALA A 166 -15.08 20.06 -11.36
C ALA A 166 -13.95 20.98 -11.87
N ASN A 167 -13.14 21.55 -10.96
CA ASN A 167 -11.99 22.37 -11.34
C ASN A 167 -10.89 21.54 -12.03
N ALA A 168 -10.60 20.34 -11.53
CA ALA A 168 -9.60 19.46 -12.15
C ALA A 168 -9.99 19.09 -13.59
N ILE A 169 -11.24 18.72 -13.83
CA ILE A 169 -11.74 18.43 -15.19
C ILE A 169 -11.65 19.69 -16.08
N ALA A 170 -12.05 20.85 -15.56
CA ALA A 170 -11.98 22.09 -16.32
C ALA A 170 -10.54 22.47 -16.69
N GLU A 171 -9.58 22.29 -15.80
CA GLU A 171 -8.16 22.63 -16.06
C GLU A 171 -7.45 21.58 -16.93
N LEU A 172 -7.81 20.30 -16.82
CA LEU A 172 -7.19 19.22 -17.60
C LEU A 172 -7.80 19.03 -18.98
N CYS A 173 -9.09 19.35 -19.16
CA CYS A 173 -9.83 19.13 -20.39
C CYS A 173 -10.29 20.44 -21.07
N GLY A 174 -10.10 21.58 -20.43
CA GLY A 174 -10.40 22.90 -21.00
C GLY A 174 -9.36 23.30 -22.06
N GLU A 175 -9.83 23.87 -23.19
CA GLU A 175 -8.98 24.51 -24.22
C GLU A 175 -8.55 25.92 -23.79
#